data_3a1cc26fea50ea49c686bf731e112e38
#
_entry.id   3a1cc26fea50ea49c686bf731e112e38
#
_cell.length_a   1.000
_cell.length_b   1.000
_cell.length_c   1.000
_cell.angle_alpha   90.00
_cell.angle_beta   90.00
_cell.angle_gamma   90.00
#
_symmetry.space_group_name_H-M   'P 1'
#
loop_
_entity.id
_entity.type
_entity.pdbx_description
1 polymer ?
#
loop_
_entity_poly.entity_id
_entity_poly.type
_entity_poly.pdbx_seq_one_letter_code
_entity_poly.pdbx_strand_id
1 'polypeptide(L)'
;MQSTDEKYMKEAIKQAKKAYAIGEVPIGCVIVYQDKIIGRGYNRRTIDNNTLAHAELIAIKKASKKMNDWRLEDCTMYVTLEPCQMCSGAIVQ
;
A
#
# COMPACT_ATOMS: atom_id res chain seq x y z
N MET A 1 13.60 18.13 -6.94
CA MET A 1 12.25 18.12 -6.37
C MET A 1 11.56 16.82 -6.75
N GLN A 2 10.96 16.14 -5.79
CA GLN A 2 10.25 14.90 -6.05
C GLN A 2 8.88 15.18 -6.62
N SER A 3 8.46 14.38 -7.56
CA SER A 3 7.08 14.43 -8.00
C SER A 3 6.17 13.86 -6.89
N THR A 4 4.89 14.17 -6.96
CA THR A 4 3.91 13.66 -6.03
C THR A 4 3.88 12.13 -6.05
N ASP A 5 3.97 11.54 -7.24
CA ASP A 5 3.96 10.08 -7.39
C ASP A 5 5.19 9.46 -6.73
N GLU A 6 6.36 10.05 -6.90
CA GLU A 6 7.57 9.54 -6.26
C GLU A 6 7.46 9.57 -4.74
N LYS A 7 6.88 10.62 -4.20
CA LYS A 7 6.67 10.76 -2.76
C LYS A 7 5.85 9.61 -2.21
N TYR A 8 4.72 9.32 -2.84
CA TYR A 8 3.83 8.27 -2.36
C TYR A 8 4.35 6.88 -2.69
N MET A 9 5.10 6.73 -3.77
CA MET A 9 5.77 5.46 -4.05
C MET A 9 6.78 5.12 -2.97
N LYS A 10 7.51 6.09 -2.46
CA LYS A 10 8.44 5.87 -1.36
C LYS A 10 7.69 5.40 -0.11
N GLU A 11 6.50 5.95 0.13
CA GLU A 11 5.69 5.48 1.25
C GLU A 11 5.23 4.04 1.07
N ALA A 12 4.85 3.66 -0.15
CA ALA A 12 4.48 2.28 -0.44
C ALA A 12 5.69 1.34 -0.25
N ILE A 13 6.88 1.79 -0.64
CA ILE A 13 8.11 1.01 -0.44
C ILE A 13 8.39 0.82 1.06
N LYS A 14 8.13 1.83 1.87
CA LYS A 14 8.27 1.69 3.33
C LYS A 14 7.37 0.59 3.87
N GLN A 15 6.15 0.51 3.35
CA GLN A 15 5.24 -0.56 3.74
C GLN A 15 5.76 -1.93 3.29
N ALA A 16 6.31 -2.00 2.07
CA ALA A 16 6.90 -3.24 1.58
C ALA A 16 8.04 -3.72 2.47
N LYS A 17 8.86 -2.80 2.98
CA LYS A 17 9.95 -3.14 3.88
C LYS A 17 9.43 -3.71 5.19
N LYS A 18 8.29 -3.25 5.67
CA LYS A 18 7.66 -3.82 6.86
C LYS A 18 7.25 -5.26 6.63
N ALA A 19 6.70 -5.56 5.46
CA ALA A 19 6.35 -6.94 5.11
C ALA A 19 7.61 -7.81 5.07
N TYR A 20 8.66 -7.32 4.46
CA TYR A 20 9.92 -8.06 4.37
C TYR A 20 10.47 -8.37 5.76
N ALA A 21 10.38 -7.42 6.68
CA ALA A 21 10.91 -7.57 8.02
C ALA A 21 10.22 -8.68 8.82
N ILE A 22 9.00 -9.02 8.47
CA ILE A 22 8.25 -10.11 9.14
C ILE A 22 8.23 -11.39 8.31
N GLY A 23 9.08 -11.49 7.28
CA GLY A 23 9.19 -12.71 6.49
C GLY A 23 8.14 -12.87 5.41
N GLU A 24 7.40 -11.81 5.11
CA GLU A 24 6.40 -11.85 4.06
C GLU A 24 6.97 -11.35 2.74
N VAL A 25 6.27 -11.64 1.65
CA VAL A 25 6.60 -11.06 0.36
C VAL A 25 6.50 -9.54 0.49
N PRO A 26 7.55 -8.78 0.16
CA PRO A 26 7.56 -7.34 0.40
C PRO A 26 6.73 -6.57 -0.60
N ILE A 27 5.44 -6.55 -0.36
CA ILE A 27 4.47 -5.77 -1.11
C ILE A 27 3.86 -4.77 -0.16
N GLY A 28 3.87 -3.50 -0.56
CA GLY A 28 3.29 -2.42 0.22
C GLY A 28 2.33 -1.60 -0.62
N CYS A 29 1.40 -0.96 0.03
CA CYS A 29 0.34 -0.19 -0.63
C CYS A 29 -0.02 1.02 0.21
N VAL A 30 -0.21 2.16 -0.45
CA VAL A 30 -0.80 3.34 0.18
C VAL A 30 -1.92 3.86 -0.70
N ILE A 31 -2.95 4.40 -0.08
CA ILE A 31 -4.07 5.03 -0.77
C ILE A 31 -4.09 6.49 -0.38
N VAL A 32 -4.20 7.36 -1.37
CA VAL A 32 -4.10 8.81 -1.21
C VAL A 32 -5.39 9.48 -1.65
N TYR A 33 -5.85 10.41 -0.85
CA TYR A 33 -7.00 11.23 -1.17
C TYR A 33 -6.68 12.68 -0.79
N GLN A 34 -6.81 13.59 -1.74
CA GLN A 34 -6.52 15.02 -1.55
C GLN A 34 -5.16 15.24 -0.88
N ASP A 35 -4.14 14.64 -1.47
CA ASP A 35 -2.75 14.75 -1.01
C ASP A 35 -2.49 14.22 0.40
N LYS A 36 -3.38 13.37 0.89
CA LYS A 36 -3.20 12.74 2.21
C LYS A 36 -3.28 11.23 2.07
N ILE A 37 -2.42 10.54 2.78
CA ILE A 37 -2.48 9.08 2.86
C ILE A 37 -3.61 8.72 3.81
N ILE A 38 -4.61 8.01 3.30
CA ILE A 38 -5.76 7.58 4.09
C ILE A 38 -5.77 6.09 4.38
N GLY A 39 -4.89 5.33 3.75
CA GLY A 39 -4.76 3.92 4.03
C GLY A 39 -3.38 3.42 3.70
N ARG A 40 -2.83 2.55 4.55
CA ARG A 40 -1.56 1.88 4.33
C ARG A 40 -1.73 0.41 4.59
N GLY A 41 -1.04 -0.41 3.82
CA GLY A 41 -1.07 -1.84 4.04
C GLY A 41 0.19 -2.51 3.53
N TYR A 42 0.50 -3.66 4.09
CA TYR A 42 1.57 -4.50 3.61
C TYR A 42 1.18 -5.95 3.82
N ASN A 43 1.82 -6.85 3.07
CA ASN A 43 1.48 -8.26 3.12
C ASN A 43 1.67 -8.82 4.51
N ARG A 44 0.64 -9.51 5.01
CA ARG A 44 0.66 -10.16 6.32
C ARG A 44 -0.01 -11.54 6.28
N ARG A 45 -0.07 -12.15 5.12
CA ARG A 45 -0.84 -13.39 4.93
C ARG A 45 -0.40 -14.51 5.85
N THR A 46 0.90 -14.73 5.95
CA THR A 46 1.45 -15.81 6.78
C THR A 46 1.33 -15.47 8.27
N ILE A 47 1.68 -14.25 8.63
CA ILE A 47 1.69 -13.82 10.04
C ILE A 47 0.26 -13.81 10.60
N ASP A 48 -0.68 -13.28 9.86
CA ASP A 48 -2.07 -13.19 10.32
C ASP A 48 -2.86 -14.47 10.07
N ASN A 49 -2.24 -15.46 9.42
CA ASN A 49 -2.90 -16.70 9.03
C ASN A 49 -4.21 -16.42 8.29
N ASN A 50 -4.17 -15.45 7.39
CA ASN A 50 -5.33 -14.94 6.69
C ASN A 50 -4.98 -14.72 5.23
N THR A 51 -5.62 -15.48 4.34
CA THR A 51 -5.34 -15.38 2.91
C THR A 51 -5.75 -14.03 2.31
N LEU A 52 -6.55 -13.26 3.05
CA LEU A 52 -7.00 -11.94 2.59
C LEU A 52 -6.15 -10.79 3.14
N ALA A 53 -5.09 -11.10 3.90
CA ALA A 53 -4.22 -10.07 4.46
C ALA A 53 -3.19 -9.61 3.43
N HIS A 54 -3.65 -9.24 2.24
CA HIS A 54 -2.85 -8.64 1.19
C HIS A 54 -2.72 -7.14 1.42
N ALA A 55 -1.61 -6.58 0.97
CA ALA A 55 -1.33 -5.16 1.13
C ALA A 55 -2.48 -4.27 0.65
N GLU A 56 -2.99 -4.56 -0.55
CA GLU A 56 -4.05 -3.74 -1.15
C GLU A 56 -5.34 -3.80 -0.35
N LEU A 57 -5.73 -5.00 0.07
CA LEU A 57 -6.97 -5.17 0.83
C LEU A 57 -6.89 -4.50 2.19
N ILE A 58 -5.73 -4.58 2.83
CA ILE A 58 -5.52 -3.93 4.12
C ILE A 58 -5.62 -2.41 3.96
N ALA A 59 -4.97 -1.88 2.93
CA ALA A 59 -4.99 -0.44 2.68
C ALA A 59 -6.40 0.04 2.34
N ILE A 60 -7.13 -0.70 1.51
CA ILE A 60 -8.50 -0.37 1.12
C ILE A 60 -9.41 -0.36 2.34
N LYS A 61 -9.29 -1.36 3.19
CA LYS A 61 -10.10 -1.44 4.40
C LYS A 61 -9.87 -0.24 5.31
N LYS A 62 -8.60 0.14 5.49
CA LYS A 62 -8.28 1.30 6.32
C LYS A 62 -8.76 2.60 5.69
N ALA A 63 -8.59 2.74 4.38
CA ALA A 63 -9.03 3.93 3.66
C ALA A 63 -10.55 4.07 3.71
N SER A 64 -11.27 2.97 3.50
CA SER A 64 -12.73 2.98 3.55
C SER A 64 -13.24 3.38 4.92
N LYS A 65 -12.59 2.88 5.96
CA LYS A 65 -12.95 3.23 7.33
C LYS A 65 -12.73 4.70 7.60
N LYS A 66 -11.60 5.24 7.14
CA LYS A 66 -11.29 6.65 7.35
C LYS A 66 -12.23 7.57 6.58
N MET A 67 -12.59 7.18 5.37
CA MET A 67 -13.53 7.95 4.54
C MET A 67 -14.98 7.75 4.97
N ASN A 68 -15.23 6.76 5.79
CA ASN A 68 -16.57 6.33 6.18
C ASN A 68 -17.42 5.99 4.95
N ASP A 69 -16.77 5.43 3.93
CA ASP A 69 -17.40 5.07 2.67
C ASP A 69 -16.59 3.95 2.04
N TRP A 70 -17.26 2.93 1.54
CA TRP A 70 -16.59 1.82 0.86
C TRP A 70 -16.17 2.20 -0.57
N ARG A 71 -16.74 3.27 -1.11
CA ARG A 71 -16.40 3.74 -2.44
C ARG A 71 -15.26 4.74 -2.33
N LEU A 72 -14.09 4.35 -2.76
CA LEU A 72 -12.91 5.20 -2.68
C LEU A 72 -12.76 6.04 -3.94
N GLU A 73 -13.78 6.86 -4.22
CA GLU A 73 -13.76 7.74 -5.38
C GLU A 73 -12.67 8.80 -5.23
N ASP A 74 -12.05 9.16 -6.33
CA ASP A 74 -10.99 10.17 -6.38
C ASP A 74 -9.77 9.82 -5.55
N CYS A 75 -9.61 8.55 -5.18
CA CYS A 75 -8.42 8.07 -4.49
C CYS A 75 -7.42 7.50 -5.48
N THR A 76 -6.15 7.60 -5.14
CA THR A 76 -5.06 7.02 -5.92
C THR A 76 -4.38 5.95 -5.09
N MET A 77 -4.16 4.79 -5.68
CA MET A 77 -3.48 3.69 -5.01
C MET A 77 -2.07 3.54 -5.57
N TYR A 78 -1.09 3.47 -4.68
CA TYR A 78 0.30 3.22 -5.02
C TYR A 78 0.69 1.87 -4.44
N VAL A 79 1.10 0.95 -5.29
CA VAL A 79 1.41 -0.43 -4.89
C VAL A 79 2.80 -0.78 -5.40
N THR A 80 3.62 -1.34 -4.51
CA THR A 80 4.89 -1.91 -4.94
C THR A 80 4.63 -3.34 -5.42
N LEU A 81 5.21 -3.68 -6.57
CA LEU A 81 5.12 -5.02 -7.11
C LEU A 81 6.46 -5.73 -6.92
N GLU A 82 7.14 -6.27 -7.53
CA GLU A 82 8.43 -6.94 -7.53
C GLU A 82 9.30 -6.59 -6.33
N PRO A 83 9.26 -7.36 -5.28
CA PRO A 83 10.02 -7.10 -4.07
C PRO A 83 11.53 -7.08 -4.24
N CYS A 84 12.06 -7.91 -5.12
CA CYS A 84 13.51 -7.94 -5.32
C CYS A 84 14.02 -6.78 -6.14
N GLN A 85 13.12 -6.04 -6.75
CA GLN A 85 13.43 -4.87 -7.54
C GLN A 85 12.70 -3.67 -6.98
N MET A 86 12.88 -3.48 -5.76
CA MET A 86 12.13 -2.63 -4.84
C MET A 86 11.63 -1.31 -5.38
N CYS A 87 12.22 -0.80 -6.39
CA CYS A 87 11.87 0.53 -6.87
C CYS A 87 11.31 0.52 -8.28
N SER A 88 11.12 -0.63 -8.88
CA SER A 88 10.81 -0.67 -10.29
C SER A 88 9.39 -1.05 -10.61
N GLY A 89 8.63 -1.54 -9.66
CA GLY A 89 7.29 -1.98 -9.96
C GLY A 89 6.28 -1.30 -9.08
N ALA A 90 5.63 -0.27 -9.56
CA ALA A 90 4.56 0.37 -8.83
C ALA A 90 3.43 0.72 -9.78
N ILE A 91 2.23 0.68 -9.26
CA ILE A 91 1.02 1.01 -9.99
C ILE A 91 0.36 2.20 -9.33
N VAL A 92 -0.05 3.15 -10.15
CA VAL A 92 -0.86 4.28 -9.73
C VAL A 92 -2.25 4.09 -10.33
N GLN A 93 -3.24 4.08 -9.49
CA GLN A 93 -4.62 3.90 -9.93
C GLN A 93 -5.53 5.00 -9.42
#